data_fed86b94371309a4c216786c137de4a4
#
_entry.id   fed86b94371309a4c216786c137de4a4
#
_cell.length_a   1.000
_cell.length_b   1.000
_cell.length_c   1.000
_cell.angle_alpha   90.00
_cell.angle_beta   90.00
_cell.angle_gamma   90.00
#
_symmetry.space_group_name_H-M   'P 1'
#
loop_
_entity.id
_entity.type
_entity.pdbx_description
1 polymer ?
#
loop_
_entity_poly.entity_id
_entity_poly.type
_entity_poly.pdbx_seq_one_letter_code
_entity_poly.pdbx_strand_id
1 'polypeptide(L)'
;SICPHSANDSAFTQWTYKNEFDAAPATSSFATKNNATNDEVHIAVIDKTGQFTGTQGTLLERFAFMSLGSNAKNDDGTTNYAKDIINKNSQYVWMIDFDSDFRGAGAGTSIDSGDNFTKTTGTTNTDIDYNFAGGVNVATLTTGNILGGYDLFEDKDQVEIDFLMAPGMTSRADQTTVVNDLVTTAQSLR
;
A
#
# COMPACT_ATOMS: atom_id res chain seq x y z
N SER A 1 2.06 10.36 -5.97
CA SER A 1 2.38 11.64 -5.30
C SER A 1 1.70 11.71 -3.95
N ILE A 2 2.38 12.18 -2.94
CA ILE A 2 1.91 12.26 -1.55
C ILE A 2 2.01 13.72 -1.10
N CYS A 3 0.93 14.25 -0.53
CA CYS A 3 0.90 15.56 0.11
C CYS A 3 0.65 15.38 1.62
N PRO A 4 1.68 15.51 2.48
CA PRO A 4 1.52 15.54 3.92
C PRO A 4 1.00 16.91 4.38
N HIS A 5 0.52 16.99 5.61
CA HIS A 5 0.27 18.29 6.25
C HIS A 5 1.55 19.13 6.29
N SER A 6 1.44 20.39 5.97
CA SER A 6 2.52 21.36 6.13
C SER A 6 2.06 22.53 6.98
N ALA A 7 2.95 23.05 7.81
CA ALA A 7 2.65 24.13 8.76
C ALA A 7 2.03 25.39 8.14
N ASN A 8 2.13 25.56 6.83
CA ASN A 8 1.67 26.76 6.10
C ASN A 8 0.80 26.43 4.87
N ASP A 9 0.30 25.20 4.74
CA ASP A 9 -0.42 24.70 3.55
C ASP A 9 0.33 24.90 2.21
N SER A 10 1.61 25.28 2.30
CA SER A 10 2.40 25.60 1.10
C SER A 10 2.62 24.38 0.21
N ALA A 11 2.77 23.21 0.78
CA ALA A 11 2.90 21.98 0.03
C ALA A 11 1.63 21.70 -0.77
N PHE A 12 0.46 21.77 -0.14
CA PHE A 12 -0.82 21.56 -0.81
C PHE A 12 -1.08 22.61 -1.88
N THR A 13 -0.82 23.88 -1.60
CA THR A 13 -1.06 24.98 -2.55
C THR A 13 -0.24 24.84 -3.84
N GLN A 14 0.97 24.28 -3.75
CA GLN A 14 1.86 24.06 -4.88
C GLN A 14 1.71 22.67 -5.50
N TRP A 15 0.98 21.77 -4.85
CA TRP A 15 0.81 20.39 -5.31
C TRP A 15 0.01 20.33 -6.62
N THR A 16 0.51 19.59 -7.58
CA THR A 16 -0.10 19.45 -8.91
C THR A 16 -1.53 18.92 -8.84
N TYR A 17 -1.80 18.04 -7.89
CA TYR A 17 -3.08 17.33 -7.77
C TYR A 17 -4.03 17.94 -6.73
N LYS A 18 -3.75 19.13 -6.22
CA LYS A 18 -4.56 19.81 -5.19
C LYS A 18 -6.04 19.95 -5.57
N ASN A 19 -6.35 20.15 -6.86
CA ASN A 19 -7.73 20.32 -7.31
C ASN A 19 -8.57 19.05 -7.28
N GLU A 20 -7.93 17.92 -7.02
CA GLU A 20 -8.60 16.62 -6.83
C GLU A 20 -9.07 16.40 -5.37
N PHE A 21 -8.76 17.35 -4.48
CA PHE A 21 -9.04 17.27 -3.05
C PHE A 21 -9.75 18.53 -2.57
N ASP A 22 -10.70 18.37 -1.65
CA ASP A 22 -11.57 19.47 -1.17
C ASP A 22 -10.84 20.51 -0.31
N ALA A 23 -9.81 20.07 0.43
CA ALA A 23 -9.00 20.92 1.31
C ALA A 23 -7.61 20.34 1.50
N ALA A 24 -6.69 21.10 2.10
CA ALA A 24 -5.39 20.61 2.55
C ALA A 24 -5.53 19.57 3.66
N PRO A 25 -4.61 18.58 3.76
CA PRO A 25 -4.58 17.66 4.88
C PRO A 25 -4.23 18.43 6.17
N ALA A 26 -4.88 18.10 7.26
CA ALA A 26 -4.77 18.84 8.54
C ALA A 26 -4.63 17.88 9.73
N THR A 27 -5.48 18.03 10.72
CA THR A 27 -5.55 17.18 11.91
C THR A 27 -6.88 16.46 11.94
N SER A 28 -6.84 15.14 12.00
CA SER A 28 -8.05 14.33 12.06
C SER A 28 -8.84 14.54 13.37
N SER A 29 -10.11 14.19 13.34
CA SER A 29 -10.94 14.22 14.56
C SER A 29 -10.40 13.28 15.65
N PHE A 30 -9.82 12.15 15.24
CA PHE A 30 -9.19 11.19 16.16
C PHE A 30 -7.95 11.78 16.82
N ALA A 31 -7.05 12.40 16.05
CA ALA A 31 -5.86 13.04 16.59
C ALA A 31 -6.24 14.19 17.52
N THR A 32 -7.22 15.02 17.15
CA THR A 32 -7.72 16.12 18.00
C THR A 32 -8.24 15.60 19.35
N LYS A 33 -9.02 14.51 19.36
CA LYS A 33 -9.53 13.87 20.59
C LYS A 33 -8.41 13.35 21.49
N ASN A 34 -7.28 12.96 20.91
CA ASN A 34 -6.09 12.48 21.62
C ASN A 34 -5.06 13.58 21.89
N ASN A 35 -5.39 14.85 21.68
CA ASN A 35 -4.48 15.99 21.86
C ASN A 35 -3.20 15.88 21.01
N ALA A 36 -3.31 15.30 19.81
CA ALA A 36 -2.27 15.21 18.79
C ALA A 36 -2.63 16.09 17.58
N THR A 37 -1.67 16.32 16.69
CA THR A 37 -1.83 17.26 15.57
C THR A 37 -1.18 16.76 14.28
N ASN A 38 -1.70 17.25 13.14
CA ASN A 38 -1.06 17.21 11.83
C ASN A 38 -0.86 15.80 11.26
N ASP A 39 -1.77 14.89 11.56
CA ASP A 39 -1.69 13.49 11.19
C ASP A 39 -2.24 13.16 9.79
N GLU A 40 -2.95 14.09 9.16
CA GLU A 40 -3.56 13.81 7.86
C GLU A 40 -2.58 13.86 6.69
N VAL A 41 -2.87 13.03 5.67
CA VAL A 41 -2.12 12.93 4.42
C VAL A 41 -3.06 12.67 3.25
N HIS A 42 -2.74 13.24 2.09
CA HIS A 42 -3.37 12.93 0.81
C HIS A 42 -2.42 12.13 -0.08
N ILE A 43 -2.96 11.16 -0.78
CA ILE A 43 -2.20 10.35 -1.75
C ILE A 43 -2.96 10.29 -3.07
N ALA A 44 -2.25 10.62 -4.15
CA ALA A 44 -2.71 10.48 -5.53
C ALA A 44 -1.87 9.42 -6.25
N VAL A 45 -2.53 8.42 -6.81
CA VAL A 45 -1.91 7.40 -7.68
C VAL A 45 -2.08 7.81 -9.12
N ILE A 46 -0.98 7.94 -9.85
CA ILE A 46 -0.93 8.58 -11.16
C ILE A 46 -0.38 7.63 -12.22
N ASP A 47 -1.04 7.56 -13.37
CA ASP A 47 -0.50 6.92 -14.57
C ASP A 47 0.53 7.82 -15.24
N LYS A 48 1.75 7.81 -14.73
CA LYS A 48 2.82 8.72 -15.15
C LYS A 48 3.12 8.63 -16.64
N THR A 49 3.03 7.46 -17.21
CA THR A 49 3.41 7.18 -18.62
C THR A 49 2.23 6.94 -19.54
N GLY A 50 1.02 6.87 -19.03
CA GLY A 50 -0.19 6.59 -19.80
C GLY A 50 -0.35 5.11 -20.18
N GLN A 51 0.34 4.19 -19.50
CA GLN A 51 0.27 2.77 -19.85
C GLN A 51 -1.04 2.11 -19.43
N PHE A 52 -1.70 2.62 -18.40
CA PHE A 52 -2.98 2.08 -17.92
C PHE A 52 -4.18 2.72 -18.63
N THR A 53 -4.13 4.02 -18.86
CA THR A 53 -5.27 4.80 -19.36
C THR A 53 -5.11 5.25 -20.81
N GLY A 54 -3.92 5.15 -21.37
CA GLY A 54 -3.58 5.73 -22.67
C GLY A 54 -3.22 7.23 -22.61
N THR A 55 -3.39 7.86 -21.45
CA THR A 55 -3.11 9.31 -21.27
C THR A 55 -2.15 9.52 -20.13
N GLN A 56 -1.02 10.13 -20.43
CA GLN A 56 0.00 10.45 -19.45
C GLN A 56 -0.53 11.43 -18.39
N GLY A 57 -0.19 11.17 -17.11
CA GLY A 57 -0.54 12.03 -15.99
C GLY A 57 -1.97 11.86 -15.46
N THR A 58 -2.71 10.88 -15.96
CA THR A 58 -4.07 10.59 -15.49
C THR A 58 -4.07 10.13 -14.04
N LEU A 59 -4.96 10.71 -13.23
CA LEU A 59 -5.23 10.24 -11.88
C LEU A 59 -5.94 8.88 -11.94
N LEU A 60 -5.35 7.87 -11.31
CA LEU A 60 -5.91 6.51 -11.20
C LEU A 60 -6.74 6.37 -9.93
N GLU A 61 -6.19 6.78 -8.79
CA GLU A 61 -6.84 6.72 -7.48
C GLU A 61 -6.48 7.93 -6.65
N ARG A 62 -7.40 8.33 -5.78
CA ARG A 62 -7.15 9.35 -4.76
C ARG A 62 -7.55 8.83 -3.38
N PHE A 63 -6.72 9.13 -2.41
CA PHE A 63 -6.98 8.84 -1.01
C PHE A 63 -6.83 10.14 -0.22
N ALA A 64 -7.92 10.59 0.37
CA ALA A 64 -8.01 11.88 1.03
C ALA A 64 -8.12 11.73 2.56
N PHE A 65 -7.54 12.64 3.30
CA PHE A 65 -7.68 12.80 4.75
C PHE A 65 -7.38 11.52 5.55
N MET A 66 -6.46 10.70 5.05
CA MET A 66 -6.01 9.52 5.79
C MET A 66 -5.02 9.93 6.87
N SER A 67 -5.01 9.19 7.97
CA SER A 67 -4.08 9.43 9.08
C SER A 67 -2.78 8.66 8.94
N LEU A 68 -1.68 9.28 9.35
CA LEU A 68 -0.36 8.66 9.51
C LEU A 68 -0.28 7.77 10.76
N GLY A 69 -1.22 7.91 11.71
CA GLY A 69 -1.23 7.17 12.96
C GLY A 69 -1.87 5.78 12.83
N SER A 70 -1.20 4.75 13.33
CA SER A 70 -1.59 3.34 13.16
C SER A 70 -2.89 2.96 13.89
N ASN A 71 -3.26 3.69 14.94
CA ASN A 71 -4.49 3.48 15.71
C ASN A 71 -5.63 4.43 15.31
N ALA A 72 -5.43 5.27 14.28
CA ALA A 72 -6.41 6.26 13.87
C ALA A 72 -7.72 5.63 13.37
N LYS A 73 -8.83 6.23 13.79
CA LYS A 73 -10.18 5.79 13.43
C LYS A 73 -11.04 6.97 12.98
N ASN A 74 -11.96 6.68 12.08
CA ASN A 74 -13.08 7.54 11.76
C ASN A 74 -14.11 7.55 12.91
N ASP A 75 -15.06 8.48 12.90
CA ASP A 75 -16.10 8.58 13.93
C ASP A 75 -17.04 7.36 13.96
N ASP A 76 -17.12 6.61 12.88
CA ASP A 76 -17.87 5.34 12.78
C ASP A 76 -17.08 4.12 13.31
N GLY A 77 -15.84 4.31 13.78
CA GLY A 77 -14.95 3.28 14.31
C GLY A 77 -14.13 2.51 13.26
N THR A 78 -14.31 2.77 11.97
CA THR A 78 -13.46 2.20 10.92
C THR A 78 -12.04 2.76 10.96
N THR A 79 -11.06 2.02 10.44
CA THR A 79 -9.67 2.51 10.38
C THR A 79 -9.57 3.74 9.49
N ASN A 80 -8.82 4.76 9.96
CA ASN A 80 -8.36 5.89 9.14
C ASN A 80 -6.85 5.81 8.87
N TYR A 81 -6.20 4.72 9.22
CA TYR A 81 -4.78 4.53 9.01
C TYR A 81 -4.47 4.37 7.51
N ALA A 82 -3.60 5.23 6.99
CA ALA A 82 -3.32 5.30 5.55
C ALA A 82 -2.87 3.97 4.94
N LYS A 83 -1.99 3.23 5.62
CA LYS A 83 -1.51 1.93 5.15
C LYS A 83 -2.64 0.92 5.01
N ASP A 84 -3.54 0.83 6.00
CA ASP A 84 -4.66 -0.11 5.96
C ASP A 84 -5.67 0.25 4.87
N ILE A 85 -5.96 1.56 4.72
CA ILE A 85 -6.89 2.06 3.70
C ILE A 85 -6.36 1.74 2.31
N ILE A 86 -5.10 2.05 2.03
CA ILE A 86 -4.48 1.78 0.73
C ILE A 86 -4.49 0.29 0.43
N ASN A 87 -4.01 -0.54 1.37
CA ASN A 87 -3.88 -1.97 1.16
C ASN A 87 -5.22 -2.69 1.01
N LYS A 88 -6.29 -2.13 1.56
CA LYS A 88 -7.64 -2.67 1.42
C LYS A 88 -8.34 -2.21 0.13
N ASN A 89 -8.09 -0.99 -0.32
CA ASN A 89 -8.94 -0.36 -1.34
C ASN A 89 -8.22 -0.11 -2.66
N SER A 90 -6.88 0.01 -2.68
CA SER A 90 -6.15 0.27 -3.92
C SER A 90 -6.11 -0.95 -4.84
N GLN A 91 -6.28 -0.70 -6.14
CA GLN A 91 -6.11 -1.69 -7.20
C GLN A 91 -4.72 -1.61 -7.87
N TYR A 92 -3.95 -0.55 -7.59
CA TYR A 92 -2.70 -0.27 -8.28
C TYR A 92 -1.47 -0.34 -7.40
N VAL A 93 -1.62 -0.06 -6.10
CA VAL A 93 -0.47 0.06 -5.20
C VAL A 93 -0.69 -0.70 -3.90
N TRP A 94 0.42 -1.19 -3.33
CA TRP A 94 0.46 -1.81 -2.01
C TRP A 94 1.49 -1.06 -1.16
N MET A 95 1.07 -0.61 0.01
CA MET A 95 1.92 0.14 0.92
C MET A 95 2.57 -0.81 1.93
N ILE A 96 3.89 -0.93 1.87
CA ILE A 96 4.65 -1.77 2.80
C ILE A 96 4.91 -1.00 4.09
N ASP A 97 5.40 0.23 3.97
CA ASP A 97 5.78 1.07 5.10
C ASP A 97 5.89 2.55 4.68
N PHE A 98 6.02 3.43 5.66
CA PHE A 98 6.33 4.84 5.43
C PHE A 98 7.82 5.03 5.22
N ASP A 99 8.19 5.95 4.35
CA ASP A 99 9.55 6.42 4.17
C ASP A 99 10.13 7.00 5.47
N SER A 100 11.46 7.03 5.57
CA SER A 100 12.18 7.54 6.75
C SER A 100 11.79 8.97 7.10
N ASP A 101 11.49 9.80 6.11
CA ASP A 101 11.08 11.19 6.29
C ASP A 101 9.73 11.31 7.02
N PHE A 102 8.78 10.42 6.71
CA PHE A 102 7.50 10.35 7.43
C PHE A 102 7.63 9.68 8.78
N ARG A 103 8.49 8.67 8.90
CA ARG A 103 8.77 8.02 10.19
C ARG A 103 9.36 8.97 11.21
N GLY A 104 10.19 9.92 10.78
CA GLY A 104 10.71 10.98 11.63
C GLY A 104 9.64 11.88 12.24
N ALA A 105 8.45 11.90 11.61
CA ALA A 105 7.25 12.59 12.11
C ALA A 105 6.29 11.65 12.87
N GLY A 106 6.67 10.42 13.18
CA GLY A 106 5.83 9.45 13.90
C GLY A 106 4.88 8.63 13.02
N ALA A 107 4.97 8.72 11.68
CA ALA A 107 4.12 7.93 10.79
C ALA A 107 4.28 6.43 11.04
N GLY A 108 3.16 5.72 11.15
CA GLY A 108 3.12 4.29 11.44
C GLY A 108 3.14 3.95 12.93
N THR A 109 3.29 4.92 13.83
CA THR A 109 3.13 4.73 15.28
C THR A 109 1.70 5.02 15.73
N SER A 110 1.35 4.64 16.97
CA SER A 110 0.09 5.06 17.59
C SER A 110 0.08 6.57 17.80
N ILE A 111 -1.11 7.16 17.71
CA ILE A 111 -1.34 8.55 18.11
C ILE A 111 -1.47 8.59 19.63
N ASP A 112 -0.54 9.28 20.27
CA ASP A 112 -0.52 9.53 21.69
C ASP A 112 -0.63 11.04 21.98
N SER A 113 -0.95 11.39 23.23
CA SER A 113 -1.14 12.80 23.62
C SER A 113 0.15 13.60 23.46
N GLY A 114 0.07 14.69 22.72
CA GLY A 114 1.18 15.58 22.44
C GLY A 114 1.93 15.29 21.14
N ASP A 115 1.53 14.24 20.40
CA ASP A 115 2.16 13.92 19.13
C ASP A 115 1.90 14.99 18.05
N ASN A 116 2.92 15.19 17.23
CA ASN A 116 2.85 16.09 16.08
C ASN A 116 3.47 15.41 14.87
N PHE A 117 2.63 15.04 13.91
CA PHE A 117 3.00 14.32 12.70
C PHE A 117 3.53 15.21 11.57
N THR A 118 3.81 16.48 11.85
CA THR A 118 4.40 17.38 10.85
C THR A 118 5.75 16.87 10.41
N LYS A 119 5.92 16.66 9.10
CA LYS A 119 7.22 16.32 8.52
C LYS A 119 8.22 17.44 8.77
N THR A 120 9.25 17.16 9.56
CA THR A 120 10.29 18.12 9.96
C THR A 120 11.60 17.98 9.17
N THR A 121 11.77 16.88 8.43
CA THR A 121 13.02 16.55 7.76
C THR A 121 12.95 16.92 6.27
N GLY A 122 13.87 17.74 5.85
CA GLY A 122 13.93 18.29 4.48
C GLY A 122 13.43 19.73 4.43
N THR A 123 14.21 20.59 3.81
CA THR A 123 14.06 22.04 3.78
C THR A 123 12.84 22.57 3.01
N THR A 124 11.97 21.68 2.54
CA THR A 124 10.75 22.03 1.83
C THR A 124 9.63 21.10 2.25
N ASN A 125 8.54 21.67 2.76
CA ASN A 125 7.23 21.01 2.91
C ASN A 125 6.63 20.77 1.51
N THR A 126 7.34 20.05 0.65
CA THR A 126 6.89 19.75 -0.72
C THR A 126 6.21 18.41 -0.75
N ASP A 127 5.28 18.27 -1.66
CA ASP A 127 4.78 17.00 -2.14
C ASP A 127 5.93 16.03 -2.44
N ILE A 128 5.68 14.76 -2.22
CA ILE A 128 6.67 13.69 -2.44
C ILE A 128 6.19 12.82 -3.58
N ASP A 129 6.99 12.77 -4.64
CA ASP A 129 6.74 11.90 -5.77
C ASP A 129 7.57 10.62 -5.70
N TYR A 130 6.90 9.51 -5.48
CA TYR A 130 7.48 8.18 -5.63
C TYR A 130 7.21 7.65 -7.04
N ASN A 131 8.27 7.38 -7.79
CA ASN A 131 8.16 6.76 -9.09
C ASN A 131 8.45 5.27 -8.98
N PHE A 132 7.48 4.43 -9.31
CA PHE A 132 7.72 3.01 -9.45
C PHE A 132 8.57 2.76 -10.70
N ALA A 133 9.71 2.12 -10.51
CA ALA A 133 10.66 1.78 -11.56
C ALA A 133 11.32 0.43 -11.26
N GLY A 134 11.98 -0.15 -12.27
CA GLY A 134 12.72 -1.39 -12.08
C GLY A 134 11.87 -2.65 -11.94
N GLY A 135 10.57 -2.57 -12.25
CA GLY A 135 9.75 -3.77 -12.42
C GLY A 135 10.33 -4.64 -13.53
N VAL A 136 10.62 -5.90 -13.21
CA VAL A 136 11.07 -6.89 -14.19
C VAL A 136 10.05 -8.01 -14.27
N ASN A 137 9.72 -8.40 -15.50
CA ASN A 137 9.01 -9.66 -15.69
C ASN A 137 9.95 -10.80 -15.33
N VAL A 138 9.51 -11.70 -14.46
CA VAL A 138 10.24 -12.95 -14.22
C VAL A 138 10.16 -13.75 -15.53
N ALA A 139 11.27 -13.73 -16.26
CA ALA A 139 11.35 -14.42 -17.56
C ALA A 139 11.21 -15.94 -17.41
N THR A 140 11.56 -16.47 -16.24
CA THR A 140 11.51 -17.92 -15.97
C THR A 140 11.19 -18.15 -14.49
N LEU A 141 10.03 -18.70 -14.19
CA LEU A 141 9.74 -19.25 -12.88
C LEU A 141 10.50 -20.55 -12.70
N THR A 142 11.24 -20.66 -11.60
CA THR A 142 11.85 -21.95 -11.23
C THR A 142 10.81 -22.87 -10.62
N THR A 143 11.04 -24.18 -10.65
CA THR A 143 10.21 -25.19 -9.98
C THR A 143 10.00 -24.80 -8.50
N GLY A 144 11.06 -24.38 -7.80
CA GLY A 144 10.98 -23.95 -6.40
C GLY A 144 10.07 -22.74 -6.17
N ASN A 145 10.02 -21.77 -7.09
CA ASN A 145 9.11 -20.63 -6.98
C ASN A 145 7.64 -21.06 -7.09
N ILE A 146 7.38 -22.04 -7.97
CA ILE A 146 6.04 -22.57 -8.18
C ILE A 146 5.58 -23.38 -6.97
N LEU A 147 6.43 -24.27 -6.47
CA LEU A 147 6.15 -25.06 -5.26
C LEU A 147 5.90 -24.17 -4.05
N GLY A 148 6.79 -23.19 -3.77
CA GLY A 148 6.59 -22.24 -2.67
C GLY A 148 5.30 -21.40 -2.79
N GLY A 149 4.75 -21.23 -4.00
CA GLY A 149 3.42 -20.65 -4.20
C GLY A 149 2.30 -21.60 -3.80
N TYR A 150 2.43 -22.90 -4.10
CA TYR A 150 1.43 -23.92 -3.71
C TYR A 150 1.48 -24.28 -2.23
N ASP A 151 2.65 -24.22 -1.59
CA ASP A 151 2.82 -24.44 -0.14
C ASP A 151 1.91 -23.53 0.71
N LEU A 152 1.57 -22.34 0.20
CA LEU A 152 0.66 -21.41 0.87
C LEU A 152 -0.79 -21.95 0.99
N PHE A 153 -1.13 -22.98 0.24
CA PHE A 153 -2.45 -23.58 0.21
C PHE A 153 -2.52 -24.94 0.91
N GLU A 154 -1.46 -25.38 1.58
CA GLU A 154 -1.40 -26.68 2.26
C GLU A 154 -2.17 -26.74 3.57
N ASP A 155 -2.44 -25.57 4.17
CA ASP A 155 -3.16 -25.50 5.44
C ASP A 155 -4.68 -25.52 5.20
N LYS A 156 -5.28 -26.70 5.39
CA LYS A 156 -6.73 -26.92 5.24
C LYS A 156 -7.59 -26.15 6.24
N ASP A 157 -7.01 -25.68 7.33
CA ASP A 157 -7.74 -24.88 8.32
C ASP A 157 -7.86 -23.40 7.90
N GLN A 158 -7.02 -22.97 6.97
CA GLN A 158 -7.01 -21.61 6.43
C GLN A 158 -7.62 -21.49 5.03
N VAL A 159 -7.47 -22.52 4.19
CA VAL A 159 -7.87 -22.46 2.78
C VAL A 159 -8.63 -23.74 2.41
N GLU A 160 -9.86 -23.57 1.91
CA GLU A 160 -10.63 -24.65 1.32
C GLU A 160 -10.37 -24.69 -0.19
N ILE A 161 -9.90 -25.84 -0.70
CA ILE A 161 -9.51 -26.03 -2.10
C ILE A 161 -10.33 -27.13 -2.73
N ASP A 162 -11.01 -26.80 -3.82
CA ASP A 162 -11.76 -27.78 -4.63
C ASP A 162 -10.88 -28.48 -5.67
N PHE A 163 -9.95 -27.77 -6.28
CA PHE A 163 -9.03 -28.32 -7.29
C PHE A 163 -7.62 -27.74 -7.18
N LEU A 164 -6.62 -28.59 -7.52
CA LEU A 164 -5.25 -28.19 -7.76
C LEU A 164 -4.92 -28.45 -9.23
N MET A 165 -4.47 -27.42 -9.93
CA MET A 165 -4.07 -27.49 -11.35
C MET A 165 -2.58 -27.29 -11.48
N ALA A 166 -1.88 -28.27 -12.07
CA ALA A 166 -0.46 -28.12 -12.37
C ALA A 166 -0.27 -27.17 -13.56
N PRO A 167 0.62 -26.15 -13.45
CA PRO A 167 0.99 -25.33 -14.58
C PRO A 167 1.82 -26.10 -15.58
N GLY A 168 1.85 -25.67 -16.84
CA GLY A 168 2.75 -26.22 -17.84
C GLY A 168 4.20 -25.80 -17.57
N MET A 169 5.10 -26.77 -17.45
CA MET A 169 6.53 -26.55 -17.26
C MET A 169 7.30 -26.74 -18.57
N THR A 170 8.45 -26.07 -18.69
CA THR A 170 9.30 -26.17 -19.88
C THR A 170 10.04 -27.51 -19.99
N SER A 171 10.28 -28.19 -18.87
CA SER A 171 10.91 -29.51 -18.83
C SER A 171 9.98 -30.56 -18.25
N ARG A 172 10.10 -31.82 -18.76
CA ARG A 172 9.33 -32.94 -18.24
C ARG A 172 9.72 -33.28 -16.78
N ALA A 173 10.97 -33.09 -16.40
CA ALA A 173 11.46 -33.36 -15.05
C ALA A 173 10.79 -32.39 -14.05
N ASP A 174 10.78 -31.10 -14.37
CA ASP A 174 10.13 -30.09 -13.56
C ASP A 174 8.61 -30.31 -13.47
N GLN A 175 7.98 -30.65 -14.59
CA GLN A 175 6.56 -31.02 -14.64
C GLN A 175 6.25 -32.16 -13.67
N THR A 176 7.08 -33.21 -13.69
CA THR A 176 6.91 -34.37 -12.81
C THR A 176 7.06 -33.97 -11.34
N THR A 177 8.04 -33.11 -11.00
CA THR A 177 8.26 -32.62 -9.63
C THR A 177 7.05 -31.84 -9.13
N VAL A 178 6.54 -30.89 -9.91
CA VAL A 178 5.37 -30.09 -9.53
C VAL A 178 4.12 -30.97 -9.37
N VAL A 179 3.88 -31.90 -10.31
CA VAL A 179 2.70 -32.79 -10.22
C VAL A 179 2.77 -33.69 -9.00
N ASN A 180 3.93 -34.27 -8.67
CA ASN A 180 4.09 -35.13 -7.49
C ASN A 180 3.83 -34.37 -6.18
N ASP A 181 4.30 -33.13 -6.11
CA ASP A 181 4.08 -32.26 -4.96
C ASP A 181 2.59 -31.95 -4.78
N LEU A 182 1.92 -31.51 -5.83
CA LEU A 182 0.47 -31.25 -5.82
C LEU A 182 -0.36 -32.50 -5.46
N VAL A 183 0.08 -33.68 -5.87
CA VAL A 183 -0.55 -34.95 -5.46
C VAL A 183 -0.40 -35.17 -3.95
N THR A 184 0.77 -34.87 -3.39
CA THR A 184 1.03 -34.98 -1.95
C THR A 184 0.15 -33.98 -1.18
N THR A 185 0.11 -32.73 -1.61
CA THR A 185 -0.77 -31.71 -1.06
C THR A 185 -2.25 -32.12 -1.11
N ALA A 186 -2.72 -32.61 -2.25
CA ALA A 186 -4.10 -33.09 -2.39
C ALA A 186 -4.43 -34.28 -1.48
N GLN A 187 -3.43 -35.12 -1.14
CA GLN A 187 -3.60 -36.23 -0.21
C GLN A 187 -3.65 -35.74 1.25
N SER A 188 -2.89 -34.71 1.61
CA SER A 188 -2.87 -34.14 2.97
C SER A 188 -4.13 -33.33 3.29
N LEU A 189 -4.78 -32.75 2.26
CA LEU A 189 -6.00 -31.95 2.40
C LEU A 189 -7.29 -32.80 2.51
N ARG A 190 -7.22 -34.11 2.35
CA ARG A 190 -8.34 -35.02 2.55
C ARG A 190 -8.46 -35.40 4.03
#